data_9fcc0dc2965ea55cf0c688c346db5057
#
_entry.id   9fcc0dc2965ea55cf0c688c346db5057
#
_cell.length_a   1.000
_cell.length_b   1.000
_cell.length_c   1.000
_cell.angle_alpha   90.00
_cell.angle_beta   90.00
_cell.angle_gamma   90.00
#
_symmetry.space_group_name_H-M   'P 1'
#
loop_
_entity.id
_entity.type
_entity.pdbx_description
1 polymer ?
#
loop_
_entity_poly.entity_id
_entity_poly.type
_entity_poly.pdbx_seq_one_letter_code
_entity_poly.pdbx_strand_id
1 'polypeptide(L)'
;MKVRFKLIIIFTLIISGLLQICLNMKATENVKNKQKTEEIDKYSIKNRYKDLSQITSEINNVDNAAILSANKENDRWSVEVKVSGDKNELMKAMKKLEKYEIKNYILNKNNNENCVIINMYGNE
;
A
#
# COMPACT_ATOMS: atom_id res chain seq x y z
N MET A 1 2.61 61.30 32.67
CA MET A 1 1.62 60.23 32.33
C MET A 1 1.67 59.82 30.86
N LYS A 2 1.71 60.72 29.91
CA LYS A 2 1.68 60.36 28.46
C LYS A 2 2.82 59.50 27.94
N VAL A 3 4.04 59.65 28.48
CA VAL A 3 5.23 58.85 28.05
C VAL A 3 5.13 57.40 28.55
N ARG A 4 4.72 57.18 29.78
CA ARG A 4 4.57 55.82 30.34
C ARG A 4 3.48 55.01 29.63
N PHE A 5 2.43 55.65 29.20
CA PHE A 5 1.35 55.01 28.43
C PHE A 5 1.83 54.58 27.04
N LYS A 6 2.65 55.40 26.35
CA LYS A 6 3.26 55.05 25.07
C LYS A 6 4.22 53.86 25.19
N LEU A 7 4.99 53.81 26.27
CA LEU A 7 5.91 52.68 26.54
C LEU A 7 5.16 51.36 26.76
N ILE A 8 4.06 51.41 27.47
CA ILE A 8 3.22 50.18 27.71
C ILE A 8 2.63 49.69 26.39
N ILE A 9 2.14 50.57 25.52
CA ILE A 9 1.62 50.18 24.18
C ILE A 9 2.70 49.55 23.32
N ILE A 10 3.88 50.12 23.27
CA ILE A 10 5.01 49.57 22.51
C ILE A 10 5.41 48.17 23.03
N PHE A 11 5.41 47.99 24.37
CA PHE A 11 5.79 46.71 24.98
C PHE A 11 4.74 45.63 24.71
N THR A 12 3.46 45.97 24.73
CA THR A 12 2.38 45.01 24.38
C THR A 12 2.43 44.60 22.91
N LEU A 13 2.76 45.51 22.01
CA LEU A 13 2.92 45.20 20.59
C LEU A 13 4.09 44.26 20.33
N ILE A 14 5.22 44.46 21.02
CA ILE A 14 6.43 43.62 20.89
C ILE A 14 6.08 42.18 21.40
N ILE A 15 5.43 42.07 22.53
CA ILE A 15 5.02 40.75 23.08
C ILE A 15 4.05 40.03 22.14
N SER A 16 3.07 40.75 21.59
CA SER A 16 2.12 40.19 20.62
C SER A 16 2.80 39.70 19.35
N GLY A 17 3.79 40.43 18.84
CA GLY A 17 4.58 40.03 17.68
C GLY A 17 5.40 38.75 17.94
N LEU A 18 6.06 38.66 19.08
CA LEU A 18 6.81 37.45 19.47
C LEU A 18 5.92 36.22 19.61
N LEU A 19 4.72 36.39 20.18
CA LEU A 19 3.73 35.30 20.29
C LEU A 19 3.29 34.79 18.90
N GLN A 20 3.06 35.69 17.95
CA GLN A 20 2.70 35.30 16.58
C GLN A 20 3.83 34.52 15.89
N ILE A 21 5.07 34.90 16.07
CA ILE A 21 6.22 34.18 15.52
C ILE A 21 6.30 32.77 16.10
N CYS A 22 6.15 32.61 17.42
CA CYS A 22 6.15 31.31 18.08
C CYS A 22 5.02 30.39 17.59
N LEU A 23 3.82 30.94 17.40
CA LEU A 23 2.68 30.17 16.88
C LEU A 23 2.90 29.76 15.42
N ASN A 24 3.42 30.62 14.58
CA ASN A 24 3.74 30.29 13.19
C ASN A 24 4.85 29.25 13.07
N MET A 25 5.88 29.29 13.93
CA MET A 25 6.92 28.27 13.96
C MET A 25 6.35 26.89 14.32
N LYS A 26 5.49 26.80 15.36
CA LYS A 26 4.82 25.54 15.72
C LYS A 26 3.89 25.01 14.63
N ALA A 27 3.18 25.89 13.95
CA ALA A 27 2.33 25.50 12.82
C ALA A 27 3.16 24.94 11.65
N THR A 28 4.31 25.55 11.35
CA THR A 28 5.21 25.10 10.29
C THR A 28 5.89 23.75 10.62
N GLU A 29 6.27 23.53 11.88
CA GLU A 29 6.80 22.23 12.34
C GLU A 29 5.76 21.11 12.24
N ASN A 30 4.53 21.38 12.63
CA ASN A 30 3.44 20.41 12.53
C ASN A 30 3.12 20.03 11.06
N VAL A 31 3.20 20.99 10.14
CA VAL A 31 3.03 20.71 8.70
C VAL A 31 4.18 19.88 8.16
N LYS A 32 5.44 20.22 8.50
CA LYS A 32 6.62 19.43 8.09
C LYS A 32 6.61 18.01 8.65
N ASN A 33 6.18 17.84 9.90
CA ASN A 33 6.07 16.51 10.50
C ASN A 33 4.95 15.68 9.87
N LYS A 34 3.80 16.29 9.51
CA LYS A 34 2.75 15.59 8.76
C LYS A 34 3.22 15.17 7.37
N GLN A 35 3.87 16.06 6.62
CA GLN A 35 4.41 15.72 5.29
C GLN A 35 5.45 14.60 5.37
N LYS A 36 6.34 14.64 6.38
CA LYS A 36 7.35 13.59 6.57
C LYS A 36 6.73 12.24 6.97
N THR A 37 5.65 12.25 7.74
CA THR A 37 4.90 11.03 8.11
C THR A 37 4.14 10.46 6.90
N GLU A 38 3.52 11.32 6.07
CA GLU A 38 2.85 10.87 4.84
C GLU A 38 3.83 10.35 3.78
N GLU A 39 5.03 10.93 3.67
CA GLU A 39 6.08 10.38 2.81
C GLU A 39 6.64 9.05 3.33
N ILE A 40 6.87 8.91 4.63
CA ILE A 40 7.33 7.66 5.23
C ILE A 40 6.25 6.56 5.07
N ASP A 41 4.97 6.88 5.27
CA ASP A 41 3.88 5.95 5.04
C ASP A 41 3.74 5.56 3.56
N LYS A 42 3.94 6.49 2.63
CA LYS A 42 4.00 6.18 1.19
C LYS A 42 5.18 5.27 0.83
N TYR A 43 6.36 5.49 1.40
CA TYR A 43 7.53 4.64 1.17
C TYR A 43 7.40 3.27 1.87
N SER A 44 6.80 3.22 3.06
CA SER A 44 6.57 1.98 3.78
C SER A 44 5.45 1.13 3.14
N ILE A 45 4.42 1.77 2.58
CA ILE A 45 3.36 1.09 1.82
C ILE A 45 3.89 0.58 0.47
N LYS A 46 4.83 1.30 -0.16
CA LYS A 46 5.42 0.89 -1.45
C LYS A 46 6.28 -0.37 -1.36
N ASN A 47 6.84 -0.67 -0.18
CA ASN A 47 7.60 -1.90 0.07
C ASN A 47 6.75 -3.07 0.56
N ARG A 48 5.44 -2.89 0.73
CA ARG A 48 4.52 -3.90 1.27
C ARG A 48 3.88 -4.79 0.21
N TYR A 49 4.02 -4.44 -1.07
CA TYR A 49 3.43 -5.21 -2.16
C TYR A 49 4.51 -5.73 -3.10
N LYS A 50 4.41 -7.02 -3.40
CA LYS A 50 5.31 -7.65 -4.36
C LYS A 50 5.23 -6.99 -5.73
N ASP A 51 6.37 -6.84 -6.38
CA ASP A 51 6.42 -6.41 -7.77
C ASP A 51 5.94 -7.55 -8.69
N LEU A 52 5.42 -7.19 -9.87
CA LEU A 52 4.89 -8.16 -10.83
C LEU A 52 5.95 -9.20 -11.23
N SER A 53 7.21 -8.80 -11.35
CA SER A 53 8.30 -9.71 -11.68
C SER A 53 8.50 -10.80 -10.63
N GLN A 54 8.39 -10.46 -9.35
CA GLN A 54 8.47 -11.41 -8.24
C GLN A 54 7.28 -12.36 -8.24
N ILE A 55 6.06 -11.83 -8.41
CA ILE A 55 4.84 -12.63 -8.49
C ILE A 55 4.92 -13.61 -9.65
N THR A 56 5.36 -13.14 -10.83
CA THR A 56 5.51 -13.97 -12.03
C THR A 56 6.53 -15.09 -11.80
N SER A 57 7.68 -14.79 -11.21
CA SER A 57 8.70 -15.80 -10.95
C SER A 57 8.23 -16.86 -9.94
N GLU A 58 7.47 -16.45 -8.92
CA GLU A 58 6.91 -17.36 -7.93
C GLU A 58 5.81 -18.26 -8.50
N ILE A 59 4.95 -17.71 -9.39
CA ILE A 59 3.89 -18.48 -10.05
C ILE A 59 4.48 -19.48 -11.05
N ASN A 60 5.53 -19.09 -11.78
CA ASN A 60 6.23 -19.99 -12.69
C ASN A 60 6.89 -21.19 -11.98
N ASN A 61 7.12 -21.10 -10.66
CA ASN A 61 7.58 -22.21 -9.82
C ASN A 61 6.43 -23.11 -9.31
N VAL A 62 5.20 -22.79 -9.67
CA VAL A 62 4.03 -23.63 -9.37
C VAL A 62 3.72 -24.49 -10.58
N ASP A 63 3.75 -25.81 -10.40
CA ASP A 63 3.50 -26.76 -11.47
C ASP A 63 2.10 -26.55 -12.05
N ASN A 64 1.98 -26.58 -13.36
CA ASN A 64 0.72 -26.45 -14.10
C ASN A 64 -0.05 -25.12 -13.87
N ALA A 65 0.64 -24.06 -13.42
CA ALA A 65 0.10 -22.73 -13.26
C ALA A 65 0.49 -21.82 -14.42
N ALA A 66 -0.46 -21.02 -14.91
CA ALA A 66 -0.21 -20.02 -15.95
C ALA A 66 -0.91 -18.71 -15.59
N ILE A 67 -0.23 -17.60 -15.77
CA ILE A 67 -0.81 -16.26 -15.59
C ILE A 67 -1.66 -15.93 -16.82
N LEU A 68 -2.93 -15.64 -16.62
CA LEU A 68 -3.86 -15.21 -17.66
C LEU A 68 -3.86 -13.70 -17.85
N SER A 69 -3.87 -12.97 -16.75
CA SER A 69 -3.84 -11.51 -16.75
C SER A 69 -3.21 -10.94 -15.50
N ALA A 70 -2.69 -9.72 -15.59
CA ALA A 70 -2.17 -8.98 -14.46
C ALA A 70 -2.55 -7.51 -14.61
N ASN A 71 -3.25 -6.96 -13.63
CA ASN A 71 -3.70 -5.58 -13.59
C ASN A 71 -3.25 -4.92 -12.30
N LYS A 72 -2.90 -3.63 -12.38
CA LYS A 72 -2.54 -2.86 -11.20
C LYS A 72 -3.76 -2.13 -10.65
N GLU A 73 -4.16 -2.45 -9.42
CA GLU A 73 -5.28 -1.85 -8.71
C GLU A 73 -4.78 -1.25 -7.38
N ASN A 74 -4.96 0.05 -7.19
CA ASN A 74 -4.61 0.74 -5.92
C ASN A 74 -3.19 0.41 -5.40
N ASP A 75 -2.19 0.50 -6.29
CA ASP A 75 -0.78 0.16 -6.04
C ASP A 75 -0.47 -1.32 -5.77
N ARG A 76 -1.45 -2.21 -5.82
CA ARG A 76 -1.29 -3.66 -5.76
C ARG A 76 -1.45 -4.32 -7.14
N TRP A 77 -0.73 -5.40 -7.37
CA TRP A 77 -0.96 -6.23 -8.53
C TRP A 77 -2.07 -7.24 -8.27
N SER A 78 -3.14 -7.17 -9.06
CA SER A 78 -4.17 -8.20 -9.16
C SER A 78 -3.79 -9.13 -10.30
N VAL A 79 -3.60 -10.41 -9.99
CA VAL A 79 -3.13 -11.41 -10.96
C VAL A 79 -4.15 -12.54 -11.06
N GLU A 80 -4.51 -12.87 -12.28
CA GLU A 80 -5.38 -14.00 -12.59
C GLU A 80 -4.54 -15.18 -13.06
N VAL A 81 -4.62 -16.30 -12.34
CA VAL A 81 -3.81 -17.49 -12.55
C VAL A 81 -4.71 -18.67 -12.85
N LYS A 82 -4.43 -19.38 -13.94
CA LYS A 82 -5.05 -20.66 -14.26
C LYS A 82 -4.15 -21.80 -13.77
N VAL A 83 -4.71 -22.72 -13.00
CA VAL A 83 -4.05 -23.95 -12.60
C VAL A 83 -4.85 -25.12 -13.18
N SER A 84 -4.17 -26.01 -13.89
CA SER A 84 -4.79 -27.21 -14.50
C SER A 84 -4.19 -28.47 -13.92
N GLY A 85 -4.97 -29.54 -13.84
CA GLY A 85 -4.47 -30.82 -13.40
C GLY A 85 -5.48 -31.70 -12.68
N ASP A 86 -5.01 -32.79 -12.12
CA ASP A 86 -5.83 -33.66 -11.28
C ASP A 86 -6.10 -33.01 -9.90
N LYS A 87 -6.95 -33.64 -9.10
CA LYS A 87 -7.31 -33.14 -7.77
C LYS A 87 -6.08 -32.92 -6.87
N ASN A 88 -5.09 -33.81 -6.91
CA ASN A 88 -3.92 -33.74 -6.05
C ASN A 88 -2.96 -32.63 -6.51
N GLU A 89 -2.80 -32.44 -7.82
CA GLU A 89 -2.01 -31.38 -8.42
C GLU A 89 -2.61 -30.00 -8.11
N LEU A 90 -3.94 -29.87 -8.26
CA LEU A 90 -4.65 -28.65 -7.90
C LEU A 90 -4.49 -28.30 -6.41
N MET A 91 -4.61 -29.31 -5.52
CA MET A 91 -4.41 -29.08 -4.08
C MET A 91 -2.98 -28.64 -3.74
N LYS A 92 -1.97 -29.23 -4.38
CA LYS A 92 -0.56 -28.84 -4.19
C LYS A 92 -0.33 -27.41 -4.66
N ALA A 93 -0.86 -27.05 -5.82
CA ALA A 93 -0.75 -25.71 -6.37
C ALA A 93 -1.46 -24.68 -5.49
N MET A 94 -2.67 -24.97 -5.04
CA MET A 94 -3.44 -24.10 -4.12
C MET A 94 -2.66 -23.85 -2.82
N LYS A 95 -2.03 -24.87 -2.25
CA LYS A 95 -1.19 -24.72 -1.05
C LYS A 95 0.02 -23.82 -1.28
N LYS A 96 0.64 -23.85 -2.47
CA LYS A 96 1.72 -22.93 -2.82
C LYS A 96 1.21 -21.48 -3.00
N LEU A 97 -0.03 -21.29 -3.40
CA LEU A 97 -0.67 -20.00 -3.62
C LEU A 97 -1.38 -19.43 -2.37
N GLU A 98 -1.49 -20.20 -1.28
CA GLU A 98 -2.13 -19.79 -0.02
C GLU A 98 -1.51 -18.54 0.62
N LYS A 99 -0.24 -18.26 0.31
CA LYS A 99 0.46 -17.04 0.75
C LYS A 99 -0.05 -15.75 0.12
N TYR A 100 -0.82 -15.84 -0.96
CA TYR A 100 -1.44 -14.68 -1.62
C TYR A 100 -2.85 -14.43 -1.09
N GLU A 101 -3.31 -13.18 -1.17
CA GLU A 101 -4.69 -12.82 -0.84
C GLU A 101 -5.61 -13.19 -1.99
N ILE A 102 -6.34 -14.30 -1.86
CA ILE A 102 -7.27 -14.79 -2.88
C ILE A 102 -8.55 -13.94 -2.84
N LYS A 103 -8.85 -13.25 -3.94
CA LYS A 103 -10.06 -12.44 -4.12
C LYS A 103 -11.27 -13.31 -4.49
N ASN A 104 -11.10 -14.13 -5.49
CA ASN A 104 -12.10 -15.10 -5.95
C ASN A 104 -11.44 -16.24 -6.70
N TYR A 105 -12.20 -17.30 -6.91
CA TYR A 105 -11.79 -18.43 -7.73
C TYR A 105 -12.98 -19.00 -8.51
N ILE A 106 -12.71 -19.57 -9.67
CA ILE A 106 -13.67 -20.25 -10.53
C ILE A 106 -13.15 -21.65 -10.78
N LEU A 107 -13.95 -22.65 -10.41
CA LEU A 107 -13.64 -24.06 -10.69
C LEU A 107 -14.34 -24.48 -11.97
N ASN A 108 -13.57 -24.81 -12.99
CA ASN A 108 -14.04 -25.38 -14.24
C ASN A 108 -13.73 -26.88 -14.28
N LYS A 109 -14.78 -27.69 -14.33
CA LYS A 109 -14.68 -29.11 -14.51
C LYS A 109 -15.10 -29.46 -15.93
N ASN A 110 -14.15 -29.84 -16.75
CA ASN A 110 -14.42 -30.36 -18.08
C ASN A 110 -14.12 -31.88 -18.11
N ASN A 111 -14.71 -32.62 -19.07
CA ASN A 111 -14.58 -34.09 -19.10
C ASN A 111 -13.16 -34.62 -19.19
N ASN A 112 -12.19 -33.81 -19.59
CA ASN A 112 -10.79 -34.20 -19.77
C ASN A 112 -9.79 -33.48 -18.85
N GLU A 113 -10.15 -32.31 -18.27
CA GLU A 113 -9.25 -31.56 -17.42
C GLU A 113 -10.03 -30.74 -16.39
N ASN A 114 -9.58 -30.78 -15.14
CA ASN A 114 -10.04 -29.86 -14.12
C ASN A 114 -9.11 -28.64 -14.13
N CYS A 115 -9.69 -27.44 -14.13
CA CYS A 115 -8.89 -26.24 -13.94
C CYS A 115 -9.55 -25.29 -12.95
N VAL A 116 -8.70 -24.57 -12.24
CA VAL A 116 -9.10 -23.50 -11.32
C VAL A 116 -8.51 -22.20 -11.84
N ILE A 117 -9.35 -21.19 -11.98
CA ILE A 117 -8.91 -19.81 -12.25
C ILE A 117 -8.99 -19.05 -10.94
N ILE A 118 -7.89 -18.49 -10.50
CA ILE A 118 -7.76 -17.81 -9.20
C ILE A 118 -7.39 -16.37 -9.48
N ASN A 119 -8.15 -15.45 -8.93
CA ASN A 119 -7.81 -14.02 -8.91
C ASN A 119 -7.26 -13.68 -7.51
N MET A 120 -6.04 -13.18 -7.44
CA MET A 120 -5.33 -12.93 -6.20
C MET A 120 -4.51 -11.65 -6.24
N TYR A 121 -4.23 -11.07 -5.07
CA TYR A 121 -3.34 -9.94 -4.92
C TYR A 121 -1.94 -10.38 -4.51
N GLY A 122 -0.92 -9.71 -5.09
CA GLY A 122 0.46 -9.85 -4.66
C GLY A 122 0.68 -9.15 -3.33
N ASN A 123 0.64 -9.92 -2.24
CA ASN A 123 1.04 -9.47 -0.91
C ASN A 123 2.44 -10.01 -0.58
N GLU A 124 3.15 -9.34 0.36
CA GLU A 124 4.39 -9.88 0.94
C GLU A 124 4.13 -11.16 1.73
#